data_846b261ec5594dabdda9e9b465903a5f
#
_entry.id   846b261ec5594dabdda9e9b465903a5f
#
_cell.length_a   1.000
_cell.length_b   1.000
_cell.length_c   1.000
_cell.angle_alpha   90.00
_cell.angle_beta   90.00
_cell.angle_gamma   90.00
#
_symmetry.space_group_name_H-M   'P 1'
#
loop_
_entity.id
_entity.type
_entity.pdbx_description
1 polymer ?
#
loop_
_entity_poly.entity_id
_entity_poly.type
_entity_poly.pdbx_seq_one_letter_code
_entity_poly.pdbx_strand_id
1 'polypeptide(L)'
;MKKPVVSSGKVWFQPPNKFRREVKGNSPSLTVSDGHQLWIYYPNFKSAERYSLGKRSPLDSAIAAINSALNLEDVENTFTINARKIDDGYELELTPRTPSMKSVFRKLNLRLNNNLRAERTEMLQLNGDRIVTIYSNQTRAPLPASTFEFTPAPGTDVTTPLGR
;
A
#
# COMPACT_ATOMS: atom_id res chain seq x y z
N MET A 1 -22.80 13.14 8.71
CA MET A 1 -22.12 11.96 8.18
C MET A 1 -21.35 12.37 6.92
N LYS A 2 -20.03 12.27 6.93
CA LYS A 2 -19.23 12.59 5.73
C LYS A 2 -19.47 11.52 4.67
N LYS A 3 -19.76 11.93 3.44
CA LYS A 3 -19.87 11.00 2.31
C LYS A 3 -18.50 10.37 2.03
N PRO A 4 -18.43 9.06 1.71
CA PRO A 4 -17.17 8.45 1.34
C PRO A 4 -16.62 9.07 0.06
N VAL A 5 -15.30 9.29 0.04
CA VAL A 5 -14.58 9.68 -1.17
C VAL A 5 -14.21 8.40 -1.91
N VAL A 6 -14.59 8.31 -3.18
CA VAL A 6 -14.31 7.15 -4.03
C VAL A 6 -13.29 7.55 -5.09
N SER A 7 -12.26 6.75 -5.23
CA SER A 7 -11.28 6.85 -6.30
C SER A 7 -11.03 5.49 -6.92
N SER A 8 -10.50 5.46 -8.14
CA SER A 8 -10.13 4.24 -8.84
C SER A 8 -8.68 4.32 -9.31
N GLY A 9 -8.10 3.19 -9.64
CA GLY A 9 -6.73 3.16 -10.10
C GLY A 9 -6.24 1.77 -10.41
N LYS A 10 -4.91 1.63 -10.45
CA LYS A 10 -4.21 0.37 -10.69
C LYS A 10 -3.10 0.19 -9.69
N VAL A 11 -2.83 -1.06 -9.35
CA VAL A 11 -1.72 -1.46 -8.47
C VAL A 11 -0.91 -2.54 -9.17
N TRP A 12 0.41 -2.40 -9.11
CA TRP A 12 1.37 -3.41 -9.52
C TRP A 12 2.24 -3.75 -8.32
N PHE A 13 2.51 -5.00 -8.13
CA PHE A 13 3.32 -5.46 -7.02
C PHE A 13 4.28 -6.55 -7.47
N GLN A 14 5.53 -6.42 -7.04
CA GLN A 14 6.55 -7.44 -7.20
C GLN A 14 7.26 -7.66 -5.85
N PRO A 15 7.12 -8.86 -5.27
CA PRO A 15 7.82 -9.17 -4.03
C PRO A 15 9.34 -8.94 -4.16
N PRO A 16 10.01 -8.59 -3.07
CA PRO A 16 9.46 -8.38 -1.72
C PRO A 16 8.99 -6.93 -1.48
N ASN A 17 9.38 -5.94 -2.28
CA ASN A 17 9.25 -4.53 -1.90
C ASN A 17 9.05 -3.56 -3.07
N LYS A 18 8.82 -4.06 -4.27
CA LYS A 18 8.52 -3.21 -5.43
C LYS A 18 7.02 -3.04 -5.58
N PHE A 19 6.61 -1.79 -5.73
CA PHE A 19 5.22 -1.41 -5.69
C PHE A 19 4.98 -0.20 -6.59
N ARG A 20 3.87 -0.20 -7.30
CA ARG A 20 3.35 0.96 -8.03
C ARG A 20 1.85 1.06 -7.81
N ARG A 21 1.38 2.24 -7.47
CA ARG A 21 -0.05 2.53 -7.30
C ARG A 21 -0.37 3.83 -8.04
N GLU A 22 -1.27 3.74 -8.98
CA GLU A 22 -1.83 4.90 -9.68
C GLU A 22 -3.26 5.12 -9.21
N VAL A 23 -3.55 6.31 -8.73
CA VAL A 23 -4.89 6.74 -8.33
C VAL A 23 -5.36 7.79 -9.32
N LYS A 24 -6.57 7.61 -9.85
CA LYS A 24 -7.26 8.52 -10.76
C LYS A 24 -8.42 9.20 -10.04
N GLY A 25 -8.86 10.32 -10.55
CA GLY A 25 -9.98 11.09 -9.99
C GLY A 25 -9.63 12.54 -9.74
N ASN A 26 -10.33 13.18 -8.83
CA ASN A 26 -10.15 14.61 -8.53
C ASN A 26 -8.81 14.90 -7.85
N SER A 27 -8.24 13.93 -7.18
CA SER A 27 -6.94 14.02 -6.50
C SER A 27 -6.05 12.88 -6.97
N PRO A 28 -5.54 12.93 -8.21
CA PRO A 28 -4.69 11.88 -8.74
C PRO A 28 -3.36 11.83 -7.99
N SER A 29 -2.84 10.63 -7.83
CA SER A 29 -1.53 10.41 -7.25
C SER A 29 -0.86 9.17 -7.85
N LEU A 30 0.47 9.18 -7.84
CA LEU A 30 1.29 8.06 -8.23
C LEU A 30 2.26 7.75 -7.11
N THR A 31 2.22 6.52 -6.60
CA THR A 31 3.19 6.02 -5.62
C THR A 31 4.02 4.93 -6.27
N VAL A 32 5.34 5.05 -6.21
CA VAL A 32 6.27 4.07 -6.79
C VAL A 32 7.37 3.75 -5.79
N SER A 33 7.60 2.47 -5.55
CA SER A 33 8.72 1.95 -4.78
C SER A 33 9.56 1.00 -5.63
N ASP A 34 10.86 1.24 -5.68
CA ASP A 34 11.84 0.32 -6.29
C ASP A 34 12.49 -0.62 -5.25
N GLY A 35 12.08 -0.49 -3.98
CA GLY A 35 12.66 -1.20 -2.85
C GLY A 35 13.75 -0.42 -2.10
N HIS A 36 14.27 0.65 -2.66
CA HIS A 36 15.27 1.53 -2.04
C HIS A 36 14.73 2.92 -1.80
N GLN A 37 13.88 3.39 -2.69
CA GLN A 37 13.23 4.69 -2.60
C GLN A 37 11.73 4.54 -2.83
N LEU A 38 10.97 5.37 -2.15
CA LEU A 38 9.54 5.57 -2.38
C LEU A 38 9.34 6.98 -2.91
N TRP A 39 8.61 7.08 -4.00
CA TRP A 39 8.13 8.33 -4.56
C TRP A 39 6.62 8.43 -4.43
N ILE A 40 6.15 9.59 -4.03
CA ILE A 40 4.73 9.96 -4.09
C ILE A 40 4.63 11.22 -4.93
N TYR A 41 3.97 11.14 -6.06
CA TYR A 41 3.80 12.23 -7.01
C TYR A 41 2.36 12.69 -7.07
N TYR A 42 2.17 13.99 -7.01
CA TYR A 42 0.88 14.67 -7.07
C TYR A 42 0.81 15.53 -8.32
N PRO A 43 0.23 15.02 -9.43
CA PRO A 43 0.21 15.74 -10.73
C PRO A 43 -0.43 17.12 -10.67
N ASN A 44 -1.53 17.27 -9.92
CA ASN A 44 -2.26 18.53 -9.82
C ASN A 44 -1.43 19.65 -9.19
N PHE A 45 -0.45 19.29 -8.36
CA PHE A 45 0.41 20.26 -7.67
C PHE A 45 1.82 20.32 -8.28
N LYS A 46 2.12 19.53 -9.28
CA LYS A 46 3.48 19.35 -9.83
C LYS A 46 4.52 19.16 -8.75
N SER A 47 4.18 18.39 -7.73
CA SER A 47 5.02 18.11 -6.58
C SER A 47 5.25 16.62 -6.38
N ALA A 48 6.41 16.26 -5.86
CA ALA A 48 6.75 14.90 -5.52
C ALA A 48 7.46 14.85 -4.16
N GLU A 49 7.17 13.82 -3.40
CA GLU A 49 7.85 13.48 -2.17
C GLU A 49 8.74 12.26 -2.41
N ARG A 50 9.94 12.32 -1.93
CA ARG A 50 10.91 11.22 -1.99
C ARG A 50 11.26 10.75 -0.59
N TYR A 51 11.23 9.47 -0.39
CA TYR A 51 11.56 8.82 0.86
C TYR A 51 12.61 7.73 0.62
N SER A 52 13.67 7.74 1.43
CA SER A 52 14.63 6.63 1.44
C SER A 52 14.08 5.49 2.29
N LEU A 53 14.10 4.28 1.75
CA LEU A 53 13.68 3.07 2.43
C LEU A 53 14.90 2.43 3.09
N GLY A 54 14.76 2.04 4.33
CA GLY A 54 15.81 1.38 5.09
C GLY A 54 15.28 0.85 6.41
N LYS A 55 16.01 -0.03 7.05
CA LYS A 55 15.60 -0.83 8.21
C LYS A 55 15.02 -0.05 9.41
N ARG A 56 14.95 1.28 9.38
CA ARG A 56 14.47 2.14 10.47
C ARG A 56 13.49 3.22 10.03
N SER A 57 13.03 3.21 8.78
CA SER A 57 12.06 4.20 8.31
C SER A 57 10.65 3.84 8.78
N PRO A 58 9.85 4.79 9.33
CA PRO A 58 8.44 4.56 9.59
C PRO A 58 7.65 4.15 8.33
N LEU A 59 8.14 4.55 7.16
CA LEU A 59 7.55 4.20 5.86
C LEU A 59 7.76 2.74 5.49
N ASP A 60 8.84 2.11 5.94
CA ASP A 60 9.02 0.67 5.74
C ASP A 60 7.85 -0.12 6.36
N SER A 61 7.34 0.36 7.50
CA SER A 61 6.18 -0.23 8.15
C SER A 61 4.89 -0.05 7.34
N ALA A 62 4.69 1.12 6.74
CA ALA A 62 3.54 1.37 5.87
C ALA A 62 3.59 0.53 4.59
N ILE A 63 4.78 0.43 3.98
CA ILE A 63 5.01 -0.43 2.81
C ILE A 63 4.86 -1.90 3.18
N ALA A 64 5.39 -2.32 4.33
CA ALA A 64 5.21 -3.68 4.82
C ALA A 64 3.73 -4.01 5.02
N ALA A 65 2.92 -3.07 5.53
CA ALA A 65 1.48 -3.24 5.67
C ALA A 65 0.79 -3.42 4.30
N ILE A 66 1.14 -2.59 3.31
CA ILE A 66 0.63 -2.70 1.94
C ILE A 66 1.07 -4.05 1.33
N ASN A 67 2.34 -4.40 1.49
CA ASN A 67 2.90 -5.64 0.95
C ASN A 67 2.28 -6.87 1.62
N SER A 68 2.02 -6.81 2.92
CA SER A 68 1.35 -7.91 3.65
C SER A 68 -0.07 -8.14 3.16
N ALA A 69 -0.76 -7.09 2.72
CA ALA A 69 -2.09 -7.21 2.11
C ALA A 69 -2.03 -7.86 0.71
N LEU A 70 -0.91 -7.74 0.01
CA LEU A 70 -0.70 -8.23 -1.35
C LEU A 70 0.16 -9.50 -1.42
N ASN A 71 1.00 -9.72 -0.41
CA ASN A 71 1.88 -10.88 -0.27
C ASN A 71 1.84 -11.38 1.18
N LEU A 72 1.34 -12.59 1.39
CA LEU A 72 1.15 -13.17 2.72
C LEU A 72 2.42 -13.84 3.29
N GLU A 73 3.53 -13.81 2.57
CA GLU A 73 4.82 -14.21 3.12
C GLU A 73 5.21 -13.26 4.25
N ASP A 74 5.72 -13.76 5.34
CA ASP A 74 6.17 -13.00 6.52
C ASP A 74 5.09 -12.18 7.28
N VAL A 75 3.81 -12.35 6.93
CA VAL A 75 2.74 -11.61 7.61
C VAL A 75 2.69 -11.88 9.12
N GLU A 76 3.03 -13.10 9.55
CA GLU A 76 3.04 -13.51 10.95
C GLU A 76 4.08 -12.79 11.80
N ASN A 77 5.19 -12.36 11.19
CA ASN A 77 6.24 -11.62 11.89
C ASN A 77 5.81 -10.18 12.21
N THR A 78 4.91 -9.66 11.41
CA THR A 78 4.50 -8.25 11.45
C THR A 78 3.18 -8.04 12.18
N PHE A 79 2.29 -9.03 12.13
CA PHE A 79 0.93 -8.94 12.65
C PHE A 79 0.55 -10.11 13.55
N THR A 80 -0.36 -9.84 14.47
CA THR A 80 -1.20 -10.88 15.07
C THR A 80 -2.37 -11.13 14.12
N ILE A 81 -2.60 -12.40 13.76
CA ILE A 81 -3.55 -12.79 12.74
C ILE A 81 -4.71 -13.56 13.38
N ASN A 82 -5.93 -13.12 13.12
CA ASN A 82 -7.13 -13.92 13.30
C ASN A 82 -7.69 -14.29 11.93
N ALA A 83 -7.72 -15.57 11.62
CA ALA A 83 -8.20 -16.08 10.35
C ALA A 83 -9.52 -16.82 10.50
N ARG A 84 -10.43 -16.60 9.55
CA ARG A 84 -11.71 -17.29 9.48
C ARG A 84 -11.98 -17.73 8.04
N LYS A 85 -12.40 -18.99 7.88
CA LYS A 85 -12.88 -19.47 6.58
C LYS A 85 -14.29 -18.96 6.35
N ILE A 86 -14.55 -18.49 5.13
CA ILE A 86 -15.87 -18.11 4.61
C ILE A 86 -16.22 -18.96 3.39
N ASP A 87 -17.43 -18.89 2.86
CA ASP A 87 -17.91 -19.79 1.78
C ASP A 87 -17.02 -19.75 0.53
N ASP A 88 -16.50 -18.58 0.15
CA ASP A 88 -15.74 -18.34 -1.07
C ASP A 88 -14.30 -17.87 -0.82
N GLY A 89 -13.76 -18.13 0.37
CA GLY A 89 -12.39 -17.75 0.70
C GLY A 89 -12.09 -17.64 2.18
N TYR A 90 -11.37 -16.60 2.56
CA TYR A 90 -10.92 -16.37 3.92
C TYR A 90 -11.03 -14.89 4.30
N GLU A 91 -11.31 -14.63 5.56
CA GLU A 91 -11.15 -13.32 6.18
C GLU A 91 -10.03 -13.35 7.20
N LEU A 92 -9.13 -12.38 7.10
CA LEU A 92 -8.02 -12.20 8.02
C LEU A 92 -8.15 -10.84 8.71
N GLU A 93 -8.03 -10.86 10.03
CA GLU A 93 -7.87 -9.64 10.81
C GLU A 93 -6.42 -9.55 11.26
N LEU A 94 -5.74 -8.50 10.81
CA LEU A 94 -4.33 -8.25 11.09
C LEU A 94 -4.20 -7.09 12.08
N THR A 95 -3.61 -7.38 13.23
CA THR A 95 -3.32 -6.37 14.26
C THR A 95 -1.82 -6.14 14.32
N PRO A 96 -1.33 -4.90 14.18
CA PRO A 96 0.09 -4.60 14.23
C PRO A 96 0.75 -5.06 15.54
N ARG A 97 1.92 -5.68 15.44
CA ARG A 97 2.69 -6.15 16.60
C ARG A 97 3.73 -5.16 17.07
N THR A 98 4.37 -4.46 16.14
CA THR A 98 5.47 -3.55 16.46
C THR A 98 4.99 -2.12 16.74
N PRO A 99 5.69 -1.35 17.60
CA PRO A 99 5.33 0.05 17.85
C PRO A 99 5.29 0.90 16.59
N SER A 100 6.24 0.70 15.66
CA SER A 100 6.26 1.42 14.39
C SER A 100 5.03 1.17 13.53
N MET A 101 4.56 -0.07 13.46
CA MET A 101 3.33 -0.41 12.75
C MET A 101 2.08 0.15 13.45
N LYS A 102 2.05 0.10 14.78
CA LYS A 102 0.96 0.65 15.59
C LYS A 102 0.81 2.17 15.44
N SER A 103 1.88 2.85 15.04
CA SER A 103 1.84 4.30 14.76
C SER A 103 1.25 4.64 13.38
N VAL A 104 1.04 3.66 12.51
CA VAL A 104 0.51 3.85 11.16
C VAL A 104 -0.99 3.59 11.09
N PHE A 105 -1.44 2.47 11.63
CA PHE A 105 -2.86 2.09 11.65
C PHE A 105 -3.19 1.16 12.83
N ARG A 106 -4.46 1.01 13.12
CA ARG A 106 -4.95 0.18 14.24
C ARG A 106 -5.18 -1.27 13.85
N LYS A 107 -5.73 -1.48 12.65
CA LYS A 107 -6.18 -2.79 12.20
C LYS A 107 -6.25 -2.82 10.68
N LEU A 108 -5.98 -3.97 10.11
CA LEU A 108 -6.17 -4.26 8.69
C LEU A 108 -7.02 -5.53 8.56
N ASN A 109 -8.17 -5.42 7.92
CA ASN A 109 -8.98 -6.57 7.54
C ASN A 109 -8.71 -6.90 6.07
N LEU A 110 -8.50 -8.16 5.79
CA LEU A 110 -8.16 -8.67 4.47
C LEU A 110 -9.12 -9.79 4.10
N ARG A 111 -9.75 -9.67 2.94
CA ARG A 111 -10.55 -10.74 2.34
C ARG A 111 -9.77 -11.36 1.19
N LEU A 112 -9.62 -12.68 1.25
CA LEU A 112 -8.97 -13.49 0.24
C LEU A 112 -10.00 -14.39 -0.44
N ASN A 113 -9.82 -14.62 -1.74
CA ASN A 113 -10.56 -15.67 -2.44
C ASN A 113 -9.94 -17.06 -2.16
N ASN A 114 -10.53 -18.12 -2.72
CA ASN A 114 -10.06 -19.49 -2.55
C ASN A 114 -8.63 -19.72 -3.12
N ASN A 115 -8.16 -18.85 -4.01
CA ASN A 115 -6.80 -18.88 -4.54
C ASN A 115 -5.82 -18.02 -3.72
N LEU A 116 -6.23 -17.59 -2.53
CA LEU A 116 -5.45 -16.76 -1.61
C LEU A 116 -5.05 -15.39 -2.20
N ARG A 117 -5.85 -14.86 -3.11
CA ARG A 117 -5.67 -13.51 -3.65
C ARG A 117 -6.52 -12.51 -2.88
N ALA A 118 -5.95 -11.36 -2.58
CA ALA A 118 -6.67 -10.28 -1.93
C ALA A 118 -7.77 -9.72 -2.85
N GLU A 119 -9.00 -9.68 -2.35
CA GLU A 119 -10.15 -9.08 -3.03
C GLU A 119 -10.54 -7.75 -2.40
N ARG A 120 -10.34 -7.64 -1.09
CA ARG A 120 -10.72 -6.44 -0.35
C ARG A 120 -9.79 -6.26 0.85
N THR A 121 -9.38 -5.03 1.06
CA THR A 121 -8.72 -4.62 2.30
C THR A 121 -9.52 -3.50 2.95
N GLU A 122 -9.51 -3.48 4.27
CA GLU A 122 -10.08 -2.38 5.06
C GLU A 122 -9.08 -2.01 6.15
N MET A 123 -8.51 -0.83 6.04
CA MET A 123 -7.56 -0.29 7.01
C MET A 123 -8.27 0.68 7.94
N LEU A 124 -8.21 0.42 9.24
CA LEU A 124 -8.65 1.35 10.27
C LEU A 124 -7.47 2.23 10.69
N GLN A 125 -7.54 3.50 10.37
CA GLN A 125 -6.52 4.48 10.72
C GLN A 125 -6.59 4.89 12.19
N LEU A 126 -5.56 5.55 12.69
CA LEU A 126 -5.48 6.01 14.08
C LEU A 126 -6.56 7.04 14.44
N ASN A 127 -6.92 7.89 13.48
CA ASN A 127 -7.96 8.90 13.64
C ASN A 127 -9.40 8.34 13.55
N GLY A 128 -9.53 7.03 13.30
CA GLY A 128 -10.82 6.36 13.15
C GLY A 128 -11.34 6.30 11.72
N ASP A 129 -10.67 6.93 10.76
CA ASP A 129 -11.04 6.82 9.35
C ASP A 129 -10.79 5.41 8.81
N ARG A 130 -11.56 5.02 7.82
CA ARG A 130 -11.45 3.72 7.16
C ARG A 130 -11.09 3.91 5.69
N ILE A 131 -10.06 3.18 5.26
CA ILE A 131 -9.70 3.08 3.86
C ILE A 131 -10.08 1.68 3.39
N VAL A 132 -11.03 1.61 2.48
CA VAL A 132 -11.47 0.36 1.85
C VAL A 132 -10.92 0.32 0.43
N THR A 133 -10.20 -0.74 0.11
CA THR A 133 -9.71 -1.00 -1.24
C THR A 133 -10.30 -2.30 -1.76
N ILE A 134 -10.89 -2.27 -2.95
CA ILE A 134 -11.42 -3.44 -3.63
C ILE A 134 -10.53 -3.70 -4.84
N TYR A 135 -10.00 -4.91 -4.92
CA TYR A 135 -9.13 -5.37 -6.00
C TYR A 135 -9.92 -6.22 -6.98
N SER A 136 -9.84 -5.90 -8.25
CA SER A 136 -10.49 -6.65 -9.32
C SER A 136 -9.54 -6.81 -10.51
N ASN A 137 -9.88 -7.70 -11.44
CA ASN A 137 -9.14 -7.92 -12.68
C ASN A 137 -7.63 -8.23 -12.43
N GLN A 138 -7.35 -8.99 -11.39
CA GLN A 138 -5.98 -9.34 -11.02
C GLN A 138 -5.38 -10.34 -12.00
N THR A 139 -4.15 -10.07 -12.41
CA THR A 139 -3.37 -10.95 -13.28
C THR A 139 -2.00 -11.22 -12.68
N ARG A 140 -1.41 -12.35 -13.06
CA ARG A 140 0.00 -12.64 -12.81
C ARG A 140 0.71 -12.68 -14.15
N ALA A 141 1.57 -11.70 -14.39
CA ALA A 141 2.38 -11.62 -15.58
C ALA A 141 3.76 -11.05 -15.22
N PRO A 142 4.81 -11.36 -15.97
CA PRO A 142 6.08 -10.69 -15.82
C PRO A 142 5.90 -9.19 -16.00
N LEU A 143 6.52 -8.40 -15.13
CA LEU A 143 6.47 -6.94 -15.19
C LEU A 143 7.82 -6.40 -15.62
N PRO A 144 7.86 -5.46 -16.59
CA PRO A 144 9.12 -4.81 -16.96
C PRO A 144 9.68 -4.02 -15.77
N ALA A 145 11.00 -3.92 -15.66
CA ALA A 145 11.67 -3.18 -14.59
C ALA A 145 11.21 -1.72 -14.51
N SER A 146 10.91 -1.11 -15.66
CA SER A 146 10.40 0.27 -15.74
C SER A 146 9.07 0.49 -15.02
N THR A 147 8.30 -0.56 -14.71
CA THR A 147 7.07 -0.45 -13.94
C THR A 147 7.32 0.20 -12.56
N PHE A 148 8.48 -0.06 -11.96
CA PHE A 148 8.85 0.40 -10.63
C PHE A 148 9.88 1.52 -10.64
N GLU A 149 10.02 2.21 -11.76
CA GLU A 149 10.89 3.37 -11.92
C GLU A 149 10.05 4.64 -12.01
N PHE A 150 10.54 5.71 -11.41
CA PHE A 150 9.92 7.04 -11.49
C PHE A 150 11.01 8.10 -11.54
N THR A 151 10.87 9.00 -12.50
CA THR A 151 11.69 10.20 -12.62
C THR A 151 10.76 11.42 -12.69
N PRO A 152 10.90 12.37 -11.78
CA PRO A 152 10.10 13.58 -11.83
C PRO A 152 10.32 14.35 -13.15
N ALA A 153 9.23 14.84 -13.74
CA ALA A 153 9.34 15.70 -14.91
C ALA A 153 10.02 17.04 -14.55
N PRO A 154 10.67 17.72 -15.51
CA PRO A 154 11.21 19.06 -15.28
C PRO A 154 10.14 19.99 -14.74
N GLY A 155 10.51 20.81 -13.73
CA GLY A 155 9.57 21.73 -13.05
C GLY A 155 8.76 21.12 -11.92
N THR A 156 8.99 19.84 -11.59
CA THR A 156 8.40 19.21 -10.40
C THR A 156 9.13 19.69 -9.14
N ASP A 157 8.36 20.15 -8.16
CA ASP A 157 8.88 20.47 -6.83
C ASP A 157 9.08 19.17 -6.04
N VAL A 158 10.33 18.87 -5.69
CA VAL A 158 10.70 17.62 -5.00
C VAL A 158 11.08 17.93 -3.55
N THR A 159 10.40 17.29 -2.62
CA THR A 159 10.68 17.37 -1.19
C THR A 159 11.12 16.02 -0.62
N THR A 160 11.87 16.05 0.47
CA THR A 160 12.31 14.87 1.23
C THR A 160 11.87 15.04 2.70
N PRO A 161 10.59 14.76 3.02
CA PRO A 161 10.00 15.12 4.32
C PRO A 161 10.69 14.51 5.55
N LEU A 162 11.31 13.34 5.39
CA LEU A 162 12.04 12.65 6.46
C LEU A 162 13.57 12.83 6.37
N GLY A 163 14.03 13.73 5.49
CA GLY A 163 15.45 13.93 5.23
C GLY A 163 16.05 12.85 4.31
N ARG A 164 17.38 12.79 4.30
CA ARG A 164 18.13 11.84 3.44
C ARG A 164 18.21 10.44 4.02
#